data_1ad4065f6f3c0be01f89d275ddee269f
#
_entry.id   1ad4065f6f3c0be01f89d275ddee269f
#
_cell.length_a   1.000
_cell.length_b   1.000
_cell.length_c   1.000
_cell.angle_alpha   90.00
_cell.angle_beta   90.00
_cell.angle_gamma   90.00
#
_symmetry.space_group_name_H-M   'P 1'
#
loop_
_entity.id
_entity.type
_entity.pdbx_description
1 polymer ?
#
loop_
_entity_poly.entity_id
_entity_poly.type
_entity_poly.pdbx_seq_one_letter_code
_entity_poly.pdbx_strand_id
1 'polypeptide(L)'
;MATVQKPATRGNIGGPAMNGEALGLIETKGLVGVVEATDAMLKAANVTLAGKVSVGGSFITTLVRGDVGSVRAAVEAGAEAASRVGELVSAHVIPRPDAAVLRTFLG
;
A
#
# COMPACT_ATOMS: atom_id res chain seq x y z
N MET A 1 2.71 10.84 15.74
CA MET A 1 3.09 11.50 14.49
C MET A 1 3.27 10.47 13.39
N ALA A 2 2.74 10.73 12.23
CA ALA A 2 2.85 9.81 11.12
C ALA A 2 4.23 9.90 10.45
N THR A 3 4.76 8.77 10.05
CA THR A 3 6.01 8.70 9.30
C THR A 3 5.73 8.03 7.96
N VAL A 4 6.09 8.72 6.89
CA VAL A 4 6.01 8.15 5.54
C VAL A 4 7.39 7.69 5.12
N GLN A 5 7.50 6.42 4.74
CA GLN A 5 8.76 5.83 4.32
C GLN A 5 8.61 5.26 2.93
N LYS A 6 9.54 5.58 2.06
CA LYS A 6 9.59 5.02 0.72
C LYS A 6 10.41 3.74 0.73
N PRO A 7 10.06 2.77 -0.11
CA PRO A 7 10.90 1.58 -0.27
C PRO A 7 12.30 1.98 -0.72
N ALA A 8 13.30 1.43 -0.09
CA ALA A 8 14.70 1.69 -0.43
C ALA A 8 15.18 0.67 -1.45
N THR A 9 14.54 0.61 -2.60
CA THR A 9 14.88 -0.38 -3.60
C THR A 9 14.84 0.23 -5.00
N ARG A 10 14.57 -0.55 -5.96
CA ARG A 10 14.66 -0.25 -7.39
C ARG A 10 14.05 1.10 -7.79
N GLY A 11 14.57 1.66 -8.85
CA GLY A 11 14.34 3.03 -9.24
C GLY A 11 12.91 3.44 -9.57
N ASN A 12 12.04 2.52 -9.94
CA ASN A 12 10.66 2.87 -10.25
C ASN A 12 9.72 2.80 -9.04
N ILE A 13 10.22 2.37 -7.89
CA ILE A 13 9.42 2.27 -6.68
C ILE A 13 9.34 3.63 -6.02
N GLY A 14 8.14 4.07 -5.67
CA GLY A 14 7.93 5.33 -5.01
C GLY A 14 8.18 6.56 -5.87
N GLY A 15 8.31 6.39 -7.18
CA GLY A 15 8.50 7.50 -8.09
C GLY A 15 7.27 8.41 -8.15
N PRO A 16 7.34 9.47 -8.97
CA PRO A 16 6.25 10.41 -9.07
C PRO A 16 4.93 9.76 -9.43
N ALA A 17 3.84 10.42 -9.10
CA ALA A 17 2.52 9.98 -9.47
C ALA A 17 2.42 9.77 -10.97
N MET A 18 1.81 8.66 -11.36
CA MET A 18 1.60 8.33 -12.75
C MET A 18 0.14 8.57 -13.09
N ASN A 19 -0.11 9.23 -14.20
CA ASN A 19 -1.46 9.46 -14.67
C ASN A 19 -2.18 8.13 -14.87
N GLY A 20 -3.39 8.03 -14.37
CA GLY A 20 -4.21 6.85 -14.54
C GLY A 20 -3.92 5.71 -13.59
N GLU A 21 -2.97 5.87 -12.69
CA GLU A 21 -2.70 4.84 -11.69
C GLU A 21 -3.62 4.96 -10.49
N ALA A 22 -4.05 3.80 -10.00
CA ALA A 22 -4.79 3.69 -8.75
C ALA A 22 -3.84 3.53 -7.57
N LEU A 23 -4.34 3.82 -6.39
CA LEU A 23 -3.61 3.65 -5.14
C LEU A 23 -4.34 2.62 -4.28
N GLY A 24 -3.61 1.63 -3.79
CA GLY A 24 -4.13 0.63 -2.86
C GLY A 24 -3.51 0.80 -1.50
N LEU A 25 -4.32 0.67 -0.46
CA LEU A 25 -3.87 0.86 0.92
C LEU A 25 -4.39 -0.29 1.78
N ILE A 26 -3.50 -0.82 2.60
CA ILE A 26 -3.88 -1.79 3.63
C ILE A 26 -3.27 -1.36 4.94
N GLU A 27 -4.13 -1.21 5.95
CA GLU A 27 -3.71 -0.89 7.30
C GLU A 27 -3.90 -2.09 8.21
N THR A 28 -2.87 -2.39 8.98
CA THR A 28 -2.90 -3.47 9.97
C THR A 28 -2.44 -2.94 11.33
N LYS A 29 -2.77 -3.67 12.36
CA LYS A 29 -2.19 -3.47 13.67
C LYS A 29 -1.01 -4.42 13.80
N GLY A 30 0.19 -3.87 13.90
CA GLY A 30 1.39 -4.67 14.03
C GLY A 30 2.10 -4.96 12.71
N LEU A 31 3.36 -5.31 12.84
CA LEU A 31 4.26 -5.47 11.69
C LEU A 31 3.98 -6.74 10.89
N VAL A 32 3.62 -7.84 11.57
CA VAL A 32 3.44 -9.12 10.88
C VAL A 32 2.35 -9.04 9.82
N GLY A 33 1.23 -8.44 10.18
CA GLY A 33 0.12 -8.29 9.23
C GLY A 33 0.49 -7.46 8.03
N VAL A 34 1.20 -6.34 8.22
CA VAL A 34 1.54 -5.47 7.10
C VAL A 34 2.58 -6.10 6.18
N VAL A 35 3.51 -6.87 6.72
CA VAL A 35 4.50 -7.57 5.90
C VAL A 35 3.82 -8.65 5.05
N GLU A 36 2.93 -9.43 5.64
CA GLU A 36 2.17 -10.43 4.91
C GLU A 36 1.30 -9.80 3.83
N ALA A 37 0.62 -8.72 4.16
CA ALA A 37 -0.21 -8.00 3.20
C ALA A 37 0.63 -7.51 2.01
N THR A 38 1.78 -6.92 2.30
CA THR A 38 2.67 -6.38 1.26
C THR A 38 3.16 -7.48 0.34
N ASP A 39 3.63 -8.58 0.91
CA ASP A 39 4.10 -9.72 0.12
C ASP A 39 2.99 -10.28 -0.77
N ALA A 40 1.81 -10.48 -0.20
CA ALA A 40 0.67 -11.01 -0.94
C ALA A 40 0.24 -10.09 -2.08
N MET A 41 0.23 -8.79 -1.85
CA MET A 41 -0.11 -7.83 -2.88
C MET A 41 0.86 -7.87 -4.06
N LEU A 42 2.14 -7.89 -3.77
CA LEU A 42 3.18 -7.90 -4.81
C LEU A 42 3.20 -9.20 -5.60
N LYS A 43 2.80 -10.30 -4.98
CA LYS A 43 2.72 -11.60 -5.65
C LYS A 43 1.45 -11.79 -6.46
N ALA A 44 0.35 -11.13 -6.06
CA ALA A 44 -0.96 -11.37 -6.66
C ALA A 44 -1.17 -10.62 -7.96
N ALA A 45 -0.56 -9.47 -8.15
CA ALA A 45 -0.84 -8.62 -9.30
C ALA A 45 0.36 -7.74 -9.64
N ASN A 46 0.29 -7.13 -10.81
CA ASN A 46 1.35 -6.24 -11.29
C ASN A 46 1.17 -4.86 -10.67
N VAL A 47 1.63 -4.72 -9.45
CA VAL A 47 1.60 -3.45 -8.72
C VAL A 47 3.01 -3.09 -8.25
N THR A 48 3.22 -1.81 -8.00
CA THR A 48 4.48 -1.28 -7.50
C THR A 48 4.29 -0.86 -6.05
N LEU A 49 5.21 -1.27 -5.19
CA LEU A 49 5.18 -0.83 -3.79
C LEU A 49 5.50 0.67 -3.74
N ALA A 50 4.57 1.45 -3.21
CA ALA A 50 4.67 2.90 -3.22
C ALA A 50 5.21 3.47 -1.92
N GLY A 51 4.96 2.80 -0.81
CA GLY A 51 5.46 3.28 0.46
C GLY A 51 4.78 2.64 1.65
N LYS A 52 5.11 3.18 2.81
CA LYS A 52 4.58 2.74 4.09
C LYS A 52 4.36 3.97 4.97
N VAL A 53 3.25 3.99 5.69
CA VAL A 53 2.94 5.05 6.64
C VAL A 53 2.74 4.43 8.01
N SER A 54 3.51 4.89 8.99
CA SER A 54 3.35 4.49 10.38
C SER A 54 2.84 5.68 11.16
N VAL A 55 1.73 5.48 11.87
CA VAL A 55 1.19 6.44 12.81
C VAL A 55 1.36 5.85 14.19
N GLY A 56 1.55 6.67 15.19
CA GLY A 56 1.82 6.22 16.56
C GLY A 56 1.02 4.99 16.99
N GLY A 57 1.54 4.22 17.91
CA GLY A 57 0.99 2.94 18.30
C GLY A 57 1.47 1.85 17.35
N SER A 58 0.59 0.89 17.07
CA SER A 58 0.96 -0.27 16.26
C SER A 58 0.38 -0.25 14.85
N PHE A 59 -0.23 0.86 14.44
CA PHE A 59 -0.91 0.93 13.15
C PHE A 59 0.08 1.24 12.03
N ILE A 60 0.05 0.42 11.00
CA ILE A 60 0.96 0.56 9.86
C ILE A 60 0.14 0.38 8.58
N THR A 61 0.33 1.28 7.63
CA THR A 61 -0.30 1.22 6.32
C THR A 61 0.74 0.98 5.24
N THR A 62 0.51 0.00 4.40
CA THR A 62 1.32 -0.24 3.21
C THR A 62 0.55 0.23 1.98
N LEU A 63 1.26 0.78 1.01
CA LEU A 63 0.66 1.40 -0.16
C LEU A 63 1.26 0.82 -1.44
N VAL A 64 0.38 0.48 -2.38
CA VAL A 64 0.79 0.04 -3.71
C VAL A 64 0.10 0.88 -4.76
N ARG A 65 0.67 0.90 -5.96
CA ARG A 65 0.07 1.62 -7.08
C ARG A 65 0.19 0.78 -8.35
N GLY A 66 -0.66 1.10 -9.30
CA GLY A 66 -0.72 0.43 -10.58
C GLY A 66 -2.05 0.69 -11.25
N ASP A 67 -2.38 -0.04 -12.31
CA ASP A 67 -3.70 0.09 -12.90
C ASP A 67 -4.77 -0.39 -11.91
N VAL A 68 -6.00 0.11 -12.11
CA VAL A 68 -7.05 -0.11 -11.12
C VAL A 68 -7.40 -1.59 -10.92
N GLY A 69 -7.39 -2.37 -12.00
CA GLY A 69 -7.68 -3.80 -11.91
C GLY A 69 -6.64 -4.56 -11.10
N SER A 70 -5.37 -4.27 -11.37
CA SER A 70 -4.26 -4.89 -10.62
C SER A 70 -4.27 -4.48 -9.17
N VAL A 71 -4.52 -3.19 -8.89
CA VAL A 71 -4.57 -2.69 -7.51
C VAL A 71 -5.72 -3.34 -6.73
N ARG A 72 -6.91 -3.48 -7.36
CA ARG A 72 -8.03 -4.15 -6.70
C ARG A 72 -7.70 -5.60 -6.35
N ALA A 73 -7.12 -6.33 -7.29
CA ALA A 73 -6.72 -7.72 -7.06
C ALA A 73 -5.66 -7.81 -5.95
N ALA A 74 -4.68 -6.91 -5.99
CA ALA A 74 -3.63 -6.88 -4.97
C ALA A 74 -4.21 -6.62 -3.58
N VAL A 75 -5.06 -5.60 -3.44
CA VAL A 75 -5.64 -5.23 -2.14
C VAL A 75 -6.50 -6.37 -1.59
N GLU A 76 -7.27 -7.04 -2.44
CA GLU A 76 -8.08 -8.18 -2.01
C GLU A 76 -7.18 -9.30 -1.45
N ALA A 77 -6.13 -9.65 -2.18
CA ALA A 77 -5.20 -10.70 -1.76
C ALA A 77 -4.45 -10.31 -0.47
N GLY A 78 -4.03 -9.06 -0.38
CA GLY A 78 -3.31 -8.57 0.79
C GLY A 78 -4.17 -8.53 2.04
N ALA A 79 -5.42 -8.09 1.91
CA ALA A 79 -6.36 -8.04 3.04
C ALA A 79 -6.63 -9.45 3.58
N GLU A 80 -6.84 -10.41 2.69
CA GLU A 80 -7.05 -11.80 3.08
C GLU A 80 -5.82 -12.35 3.80
N ALA A 81 -4.64 -12.14 3.26
CA ALA A 81 -3.41 -12.63 3.86
C ALA A 81 -3.16 -12.02 5.25
N ALA A 82 -3.35 -10.72 5.39
CA ALA A 82 -3.19 -10.05 6.68
C ALA A 82 -4.15 -10.60 7.73
N SER A 83 -5.40 -10.85 7.33
CA SER A 83 -6.42 -11.35 8.25
C SER A 83 -6.10 -12.73 8.80
N ARG A 84 -5.32 -13.52 8.08
CA ARG A 84 -4.94 -14.87 8.54
C ARG A 84 -3.86 -14.88 9.61
N VAL A 85 -3.03 -13.83 9.65
CA VAL A 85 -1.85 -13.82 10.53
C VAL A 85 -1.85 -12.70 11.56
N GLY A 86 -2.79 -11.78 11.44
CA GLY A 86 -2.83 -10.62 12.33
C GLY A 86 -4.16 -9.91 12.26
N GLU A 87 -4.15 -8.65 12.65
CA GLU A 87 -5.36 -7.84 12.70
C GLU A 87 -5.38 -6.87 11.51
N LEU A 88 -6.31 -7.11 10.60
CA LEU A 88 -6.59 -6.18 9.51
C LEU A 88 -7.47 -5.05 10.05
N VAL A 89 -7.02 -3.81 9.87
CA VAL A 89 -7.79 -2.64 10.31
C VAL A 89 -8.64 -2.10 9.16
N SER A 90 -8.03 -1.90 7.99
CA SER A 90 -8.78 -1.41 6.82
C SER A 90 -8.03 -1.75 5.54
N ALA A 91 -8.80 -1.78 4.45
CA ALA A 91 -8.26 -1.98 3.11
C ALA A 91 -9.07 -1.11 2.16
N HIS A 92 -8.40 -0.42 1.26
CA HIS A 92 -9.08 0.55 0.40
C HIS A 92 -8.36 0.72 -0.93
N VAL A 93 -9.13 1.05 -1.95
CA VAL A 93 -8.61 1.39 -3.28
C VAL A 93 -9.11 2.79 -3.64
N ILE A 94 -8.19 3.65 -4.04
CA ILE A 94 -8.52 4.95 -4.60
C ILE A 94 -8.25 4.85 -6.10
N PRO A 95 -9.30 4.80 -6.95
CA PRO A 95 -9.10 4.53 -8.38
C PRO A 95 -8.32 5.62 -9.11
N ARG A 96 -8.51 6.86 -8.75
CA ARG A 96 -7.80 7.99 -9.36
C ARG A 96 -7.44 9.01 -8.30
N PRO A 97 -6.37 8.77 -7.55
CA PRO A 97 -5.96 9.69 -6.50
C PRO A 97 -5.57 11.05 -7.08
N ASP A 98 -5.94 12.10 -6.37
CA ASP A 98 -5.52 13.45 -6.73
C ASP A 98 -4.01 13.55 -6.61
N ALA A 99 -3.38 14.31 -7.51
CA ALA A 99 -1.93 14.47 -7.49
C ALA A 99 -1.41 15.04 -6.17
N ALA A 100 -2.20 15.87 -5.49
CA ALA A 100 -1.80 16.43 -4.19
C ALA A 100 -1.74 15.36 -3.11
N VAL A 101 -2.61 14.36 -3.18
CA VAL A 101 -2.56 13.21 -2.25
C VAL A 101 -1.26 12.45 -2.45
N LEU A 102 -0.91 12.18 -3.68
CA LEU A 102 0.31 11.44 -3.99
C LEU A 102 1.55 12.22 -3.55
N ARG A 103 1.57 13.52 -3.78
CA ARG A 103 2.70 14.36 -3.35
C ARG A 103 2.84 14.39 -1.85
N THR A 104 1.72 14.47 -1.13
CA THR A 104 1.73 14.59 0.32
C THR A 104 2.17 13.29 0.99
N PHE A 105 1.67 12.16 0.52
CA PHE A 105 1.88 10.89 1.20
C PHE A 105 2.98 10.02 0.57
N LEU A 106 3.32 10.25 -0.69
CA LEU A 106 4.31 9.44 -1.40
C LEU A 106 5.45 10.25 -2.00
N GLY A 107 5.33 11.54 -1.95
CA GLY A 107 6.37 12.46 -2.41
C GLY A 107 7.50 12.59 -1.40
#